data_f6c1061f00d8be471d85d3ab530dc153
#
_entry.id   f6c1061f00d8be471d85d3ab530dc153
#
_cell.length_a   1.000
_cell.length_b   1.000
_cell.length_c   1.000
_cell.angle_alpha   90.00
_cell.angle_beta   90.00
_cell.angle_gamma   90.00
#
_symmetry.space_group_name_H-M   'P 1'
#
loop_
_entity.id
_entity.type
_entity.pdbx_description
1 polymer ?
#
loop_
_entity_poly.entity_id
_entity_poly.type
_entity_poly.pdbx_seq_one_letter_code
_entity_poly.pdbx_strand_id
1 'polypeptide(L)' 'NVDGVYDKDPKVHEDAIKFDQLTYLDVIQRELKVMDSTATSLCMDNKIPIKVFKLTTENILRAVYGENIGTTVE' A
#
# COMPACT_ATOMS: atom_id res chain seq x y z
N ASN A 1 -7.41 -9.93 -0.04
CA ASN A 1 -7.99 -8.62 -0.21
C ASN A 1 -7.89 -7.82 1.08
N VAL A 2 -6.93 -6.92 1.15
CA VAL A 2 -6.63 -6.13 2.36
C VAL A 2 -6.92 -4.65 2.10
N ASP A 3 -7.15 -3.92 3.19
CA ASP A 3 -7.50 -2.49 3.13
C ASP A 3 -6.27 -1.57 3.16
N GLY A 4 -5.08 -2.13 3.19
CA GLY A 4 -3.84 -1.37 3.18
C GLY A 4 -2.65 -2.28 3.43
N VAL A 5 -1.49 -1.67 3.70
CA VAL A 5 -0.26 -2.39 4.03
C VAL A 5 -0.04 -2.34 5.54
N TYR A 6 0.22 -3.49 6.13
CA TYR A 6 0.42 -3.64 7.58
C TYR A 6 1.87 -4.02 7.89
N ASP A 7 2.31 -3.71 9.10
CA ASP A 7 3.65 -4.09 9.58
C ASP A 7 3.78 -5.60 9.75
N LYS A 8 2.68 -6.30 9.93
CA LYS A 8 2.60 -7.77 10.01
C LYS A 8 1.20 -8.20 9.60
N ASP A 9 1.00 -9.50 9.41
CA ASP A 9 -0.27 -10.03 8.91
C ASP A 9 -1.40 -9.79 9.92
N PRO A 10 -2.39 -8.95 9.58
CA PRO A 10 -3.50 -8.66 10.50
C PRO A 10 -4.42 -9.86 10.74
N LYS A 11 -4.36 -10.88 9.88
CA LYS A 11 -5.16 -12.10 10.07
C LYS A 11 -4.58 -13.00 11.15
N VAL A 12 -3.29 -12.85 11.44
CA VAL A 12 -2.56 -13.66 12.42
C VAL A 12 -2.27 -12.86 13.69
N HIS A 13 -2.00 -11.56 13.54
CA HIS A 13 -1.61 -10.68 14.63
C HIS A 13 -2.66 -9.59 14.84
N GLU A 14 -3.29 -9.60 16.01
CA GLU A 14 -4.29 -8.57 16.35
C GLU A 14 -3.66 -7.19 16.54
N ASP A 15 -2.36 -7.14 16.84
CA ASP A 15 -1.62 -5.90 17.04
C ASP A 15 -0.98 -5.35 15.75
N ALA A 16 -1.34 -5.89 14.60
CA ALA A 16 -0.86 -5.39 13.33
C ALA A 16 -1.32 -3.94 13.11
N ILE A 17 -0.41 -3.09 12.68
CA ILE A 17 -0.66 -1.66 12.47
C ILE A 17 -0.59 -1.35 10.99
N LYS A 18 -1.64 -0.69 10.49
CA LYS A 18 -1.69 -0.27 9.09
C LYS A 18 -0.88 1.00 8.90
N PHE A 19 -0.07 1.02 7.84
CA PHE A 19 0.65 2.24 7.44
C PHE A 19 -0.28 3.14 6.64
N ASP A 20 -0.22 4.44 6.91
CA ASP A 20 -0.90 5.44 6.09
C ASP A 20 -0.06 5.77 4.87
N GLN A 21 1.24 5.89 5.06
CA GLN A 21 2.18 6.22 4.00
C GLN A 21 3.51 5.48 4.18
N LEU A 22 4.08 5.05 3.06
CA LEU A 22 5.38 4.38 3.01
C LEU A 22 6.18 4.96 1.85
N THR A 23 7.52 4.90 1.98
CA THR A 23 8.39 5.15 0.84
C THR A 23 8.60 3.85 0.08
N TYR A 24 9.06 3.94 -1.18
CA TYR A 24 9.44 2.74 -1.94
C TYR A 24 10.55 1.97 -1.24
N LEU A 25 11.50 2.68 -0.66
CA LEU A 25 12.59 2.04 0.09
C LEU A 25 12.06 1.28 1.29
N ASP A 26 11.07 1.82 2.01
CA ASP A 26 10.44 1.11 3.12
C ASP A 26 9.86 -0.23 2.68
N VAL A 27 9.17 -0.23 1.54
CA VAL A 27 8.57 -1.46 1.00
C VAL A 27 9.64 -2.48 0.67
N ILE A 28 10.73 -2.05 0.04
CA ILE A 28 11.83 -2.93 -0.37
C ILE A 28 12.62 -3.43 0.85
N GLN A 29 13.00 -2.53 1.74
CA GLN A 29 13.85 -2.87 2.90
C GLN A 29 13.12 -3.73 3.93
N ARG A 30 11.84 -3.49 4.14
CA ARG A 30 11.02 -4.26 5.08
C ARG A 30 10.42 -5.50 4.45
N GLU A 31 10.66 -5.71 3.16
CA GLU A 31 10.11 -6.84 2.40
C GLU A 31 8.58 -6.92 2.50
N LEU A 32 7.93 -5.76 2.47
CA LEU A 32 6.48 -5.69 2.54
C LEU A 32 5.88 -6.15 1.20
N LYS A 33 4.87 -7.01 1.28
CA LYS A 33 4.24 -7.56 0.09
C LYS A 33 3.11 -6.64 -0.37
N VAL A 34 3.47 -5.69 -1.23
CA VAL A 34 2.51 -4.77 -1.86
C VAL A 34 2.18 -5.26 -3.25
N MET A 35 3.21 -5.62 -4.00
CA MET A 35 3.12 -6.16 -5.34
C MET A 35 4.44 -6.84 -5.68
N ASP A 36 4.54 -7.37 -6.88
CA ASP A 36 5.78 -7.96 -7.38
C ASP A 36 6.95 -6.97 -7.24
N SER A 37 8.13 -7.45 -6.83
CA SER A 37 9.28 -6.58 -6.59
C SER A 37 9.75 -5.87 -7.85
N THR A 38 9.62 -6.51 -9.01
CA THR A 38 9.96 -5.89 -10.29
C THR A 38 9.03 -4.71 -10.56
N ALA A 39 7.72 -4.89 -10.32
CA ALA A 39 6.75 -3.81 -10.50
C ALA A 39 7.00 -2.67 -9.49
N THR A 40 7.36 -3.00 -8.25
CA THR A 40 7.69 -1.99 -7.23
C THR A 40 8.90 -1.16 -7.67
N SER A 41 9.96 -1.81 -8.14
CA SER A 41 11.16 -1.12 -8.62
C SER A 41 10.85 -0.22 -9.83
N LEU A 42 10.00 -0.70 -10.73
CA LEU A 42 9.60 0.06 -11.91
C LEU A 42 8.82 1.31 -11.51
N CYS A 43 7.91 1.19 -10.56
CA CYS A 43 7.17 2.34 -10.02
C CYS A 43 8.12 3.34 -9.36
N MET A 44 9.09 2.86 -8.59
CA MET A 44 10.08 3.70 -7.95
C MET A 44 10.91 4.48 -8.98
N ASP A 45 11.40 3.79 -10.01
CA ASP A 45 12.23 4.40 -11.05
C ASP A 45 11.48 5.49 -11.82
N ASN A 46 10.17 5.31 -11.98
CA ASN A 46 9.32 6.24 -12.72
C ASN A 46 8.53 7.19 -11.83
N LYS A 47 8.74 7.13 -10.51
CA LYS A 47 8.08 7.97 -9.51
C LYS A 47 6.55 7.86 -9.58
N ILE A 48 6.05 6.64 -9.79
CA ILE A 48 4.62 6.37 -9.86
C ILE A 48 4.12 6.02 -8.46
N PRO A 49 3.21 6.81 -7.87
CA PRO A 49 2.65 6.47 -6.56
C PRO A 49 1.82 5.20 -6.61
N ILE A 50 1.88 4.41 -5.54
CA ILE A 50 1.09 3.19 -5.40
C ILE A 50 0.08 3.41 -4.27
N LYS A 51 -1.18 3.10 -4.52
CA LYS A 51 -2.21 3.12 -3.48
C LYS A 51 -2.74 1.71 -3.26
N VAL A 52 -2.68 1.26 -2.02
CA VAL A 52 -3.19 -0.05 -1.61
C VAL A 52 -4.42 0.16 -0.75
N PHE A 53 -5.56 -0.30 -1.22
CA PHE A 53 -6.83 -0.15 -0.51
C PHE A 53 -7.78 -1.29 -0.88
N LYS A 54 -8.83 -1.44 -0.09
CA LYS A 54 -9.84 -2.45 -0.38
C LYS A 54 -10.65 -2.03 -1.61
N LEU A 55 -10.70 -2.89 -2.63
CA LEU A 55 -11.36 -2.57 -3.89
C LEU A 55 -12.87 -2.68 -3.76
N THR A 56 -13.49 -1.53 -3.47
CA THR A 56 -14.95 -1.36 -3.52
C THR A 56 -15.22 -0.17 -4.43
N THR A 57 -16.43 -0.10 -4.97
CA THR A 57 -16.81 1.03 -5.83
C THR A 57 -16.65 2.35 -5.09
N GLU A 58 -17.07 2.40 -3.83
CA GLU A 58 -16.94 3.59 -3.00
C GLU A 58 -15.48 4.00 -2.84
N ASN A 59 -14.60 3.05 -2.52
CA ASN A 59 -13.18 3.34 -2.30
C ASN A 59 -12.48 3.77 -3.58
N ILE A 60 -12.85 3.19 -4.73
CA ILE A 60 -12.30 3.60 -6.01
C ILE A 60 -12.64 5.06 -6.28
N LEU A 61 -13.89 5.46 -6.04
CA LEU A 61 -14.32 6.85 -6.22
C LEU A 61 -13.58 7.78 -5.26
N ARG A 62 -13.43 7.39 -4.00
CA ARG A 62 -12.71 8.17 -3.01
C ARG A 62 -11.24 8.37 -3.41
N ALA A 63 -10.61 7.34 -3.93
CA ALA A 63 -9.22 7.43 -4.41
C ALA A 63 -9.11 8.38 -5.60
N VAL A 64 -10.07 8.34 -6.52
CA VAL A 64 -10.11 9.22 -7.69
C VAL A 64 -10.27 10.68 -7.25
N TYR A 65 -11.04 10.93 -6.21
CA TYR A 65 -11.21 12.28 -5.67
C TYR A 65 -10.04 12.74 -4.80
N GLY A 66 -9.01 11.92 -4.67
CA GLY A 66 -7.81 12.30 -3.92
C GLY A 66 -7.90 12.10 -2.42
N GLU A 67 -8.90 11.39 -1.93
CA GLU A 67 -9.00 11.08 -0.50
C GLU A 67 -7.89 10.11 -0.09
N ASN A 68 -7.35 10.31 1.10
CA ASN A 68 -6.28 9.47 1.63
C ASN A 68 -6.87 8.21 2.27
N ILE A 69 -7.04 7.17 1.48
CA ILE A 69 -7.55 5.88 1.94
C ILE A 69 -6.47 4.81 1.78
N GLY A 70 -6.49 3.80 2.66
CA GLY A 70 -5.52 2.70 2.61
C GLY A 70 -4.10 3.16 2.89
N THR A 71 -3.17 2.64 2.13
CA THR A 71 -1.74 2.97 2.25
C THR A 71 -1.23 3.54 0.94
N THR A 72 -0.49 4.64 1.01
CA THR A 72 0.16 5.26 -0.15
C THR A 72 1.65 4.98 -0.10
N VAL A 73 2.23 4.52 -1.23
CA VAL A 73 3.66 4.30 -1.39
C VAL A 73 4.18 5.30 -2.42
N GLU A 74 5.05 6.16 -2.00
CA GLU A 74 5.66 7.18 -2.87
C GLU A 74 6.97 7.76 -2.26
#